data_5f785f95be8291ed9a5b53c3edd24cfd
#
_entry.id   5f785f95be8291ed9a5b53c3edd24cfd
#
_cell.length_a   1.000
_cell.length_b   1.000
_cell.length_c   1.000
_cell.angle_alpha   90.00
_cell.angle_beta   90.00
_cell.angle_gamma   90.00
#
_symmetry.space_group_name_H-M   'P 1'
#
loop_
_entity.id
_entity.type
_entity.pdbx_description
1 polymer ?
#
loop_
_entity_poly.entity_id
_entity_poly.type
_entity_poly.pdbx_seq_one_letter_code
_entity_poly.pdbx_strand_id
1 'polypeptide(L)'
;MKSRTKPALRAYRTAEVQISLPVQGVLRDVRHAFLGLCIDAGQKVLAALMEADRIALCGAKGVPDPQRRATRGGSTASQVVLGGQRIAVRRPRARSLDAGELSLPSFEWAANADPLDAATMAAIAAGVSTRRYASTQEPVPAAHQPRAASKS
;
A
#
# COMPACT_ATOMS: atom_id res chain seq x y z
N MET A 1 15.89 70.12 37.04
CA MET A 1 15.75 68.67 37.01
C MET A 1 14.63 68.32 36.03
N LYS A 2 14.98 67.75 34.86
CA LYS A 2 13.97 67.32 33.82
C LYS A 2 13.69 65.87 34.00
N SER A 3 12.46 65.51 34.42
CA SER A 3 11.98 64.16 34.55
C SER A 3 11.75 63.58 33.14
N ARG A 4 12.45 62.52 32.77
CA ARG A 4 12.27 61.75 31.55
C ARG A 4 11.18 60.68 31.79
N THR A 5 9.97 60.97 31.34
CA THR A 5 8.91 59.95 31.30
C THR A 5 9.26 58.86 30.27
N LYS A 6 9.41 57.62 30.70
CA LYS A 6 9.59 56.45 29.80
C LYS A 6 8.25 56.15 29.08
N PRO A 7 8.28 55.91 27.77
CA PRO A 7 7.05 55.48 27.07
C PRO A 7 6.68 54.06 27.53
N ALA A 8 5.40 53.89 27.89
CA ALA A 8 4.83 52.59 28.23
C ALA A 8 4.80 51.70 26.98
N LEU A 9 5.40 50.53 27.07
CA LEU A 9 5.32 49.47 26.07
C LEU A 9 3.85 49.05 25.90
N ARG A 10 3.29 49.36 24.74
CA ARG A 10 1.95 48.92 24.31
C ARG A 10 1.98 47.40 24.16
N ALA A 11 1.36 46.68 25.10
CA ALA A 11 1.19 45.23 25.01
C ALA A 11 0.35 44.90 23.76
N TYR A 12 0.97 44.28 22.78
CA TYR A 12 0.25 43.70 21.65
C TYR A 12 -0.54 42.50 22.19
N ARG A 13 -1.86 42.62 22.24
CA ARG A 13 -2.74 41.47 22.43
C ARG A 13 -2.63 40.61 21.18
N THR A 14 -1.93 39.50 21.25
CA THR A 14 -2.03 38.42 20.28
C THR A 14 -3.46 37.87 20.38
N ALA A 15 -4.31 38.19 19.40
CA ALA A 15 -5.59 37.51 19.25
C ALA A 15 -5.26 36.05 18.83
N GLU A 16 -5.46 35.09 19.74
CA GLU A 16 -5.48 33.69 19.36
C GLU A 16 -6.73 33.43 18.54
N VAL A 17 -6.54 33.32 17.22
CA VAL A 17 -7.61 32.88 16.32
C VAL A 17 -7.65 31.36 16.44
N GLN A 18 -8.57 30.86 17.26
CA GLN A 18 -8.89 29.43 17.30
C GLN A 18 -9.66 29.06 16.02
N ILE A 19 -8.94 28.59 15.02
CA ILE A 19 -9.54 27.96 13.85
C ILE A 19 -9.84 26.52 14.25
N SER A 20 -11.08 26.21 14.60
CA SER A 20 -11.55 24.83 14.78
C SER A 20 -11.71 24.19 13.40
N LEU A 21 -10.62 23.75 12.80
CA LEU A 21 -10.68 22.85 11.66
C LEU A 21 -11.24 21.52 12.13
N PRO A 22 -12.16 20.90 11.38
CA PRO A 22 -12.65 19.55 11.66
C PRO A 22 -11.54 18.53 11.33
N VAL A 23 -10.44 18.59 12.10
CA VAL A 23 -9.21 17.81 11.88
C VAL A 23 -9.50 16.32 11.79
N GLN A 24 -10.47 15.82 12.58
CA GLN A 24 -10.86 14.41 12.53
C GLN A 24 -11.55 14.03 11.21
N GLY A 25 -12.34 14.92 10.62
CA GLY A 25 -12.95 14.72 9.29
C GLY A 25 -11.88 14.66 8.22
N VAL A 26 -10.99 15.66 8.19
CA VAL A 26 -9.88 15.72 7.23
C VAL A 26 -8.97 14.50 7.33
N LEU A 27 -8.62 14.05 8.55
CA LEU A 27 -7.80 12.85 8.73
C LEU A 27 -8.49 11.57 8.23
N ARG A 28 -9.81 11.48 8.39
CA ARG A 28 -10.60 10.36 7.86
C ARG A 28 -10.58 10.36 6.34
N ASP A 29 -10.80 11.52 5.73
CA ASP A 29 -10.83 11.66 4.27
C ASP A 29 -9.46 11.36 3.64
N VAL A 30 -8.37 11.83 4.27
CA VAL A 30 -7.00 11.50 3.85
C VAL A 30 -6.73 10.00 3.95
N ARG A 31 -7.17 9.33 5.03
CA ARG A 31 -7.03 7.87 5.15
C ARG A 31 -7.80 7.12 4.09
N HIS A 32 -9.04 7.52 3.78
CA HIS A 32 -9.84 6.90 2.73
C HIS A 32 -9.22 7.08 1.35
N ALA A 33 -8.76 8.30 1.03
CA ALA A 33 -8.09 8.58 -0.23
C ALA A 33 -6.80 7.77 -0.38
N PHE A 34 -6.01 7.66 0.69
CA PHE A 34 -4.78 6.86 0.70
C PHE A 34 -5.05 5.35 0.55
N LEU A 35 -6.06 4.81 1.25
CA LEU A 35 -6.49 3.43 1.08
C LEU A 35 -6.92 3.16 -0.37
N GLY A 36 -7.71 4.06 -0.97
CA GLY A 36 -8.10 3.97 -2.38
C GLY A 36 -6.89 3.90 -3.31
N LEU A 37 -5.89 4.76 -3.10
CA LEU A 37 -4.63 4.73 -3.87
C LEU A 37 -3.89 3.40 -3.72
N CYS A 38 -3.79 2.85 -2.50
CA CYS A 38 -3.15 1.57 -2.25
C CYS A 38 -3.88 0.41 -2.94
N ILE A 39 -5.22 0.42 -2.93
CA ILE A 39 -6.05 -0.58 -3.61
C ILE A 39 -5.84 -0.50 -5.12
N ASP A 40 -5.87 0.69 -5.71
CA ASP A 40 -5.65 0.89 -7.16
C ASP A 40 -4.25 0.44 -7.59
N ALA A 41 -3.23 0.77 -6.81
CA ALA A 41 -1.87 0.31 -7.05
C ALA A 41 -1.77 -1.22 -6.93
N GLY A 42 -2.32 -1.80 -5.86
CA GLY A 42 -2.36 -3.24 -5.62
C GLY A 42 -3.06 -4.01 -6.74
N GLN A 43 -4.18 -3.48 -7.23
CA GLN A 43 -4.92 -4.07 -8.36
C GLN A 43 -4.08 -4.11 -9.65
N LYS A 44 -3.33 -3.04 -9.94
CA LYS A 44 -2.41 -2.98 -11.10
C LYS A 44 -1.25 -3.96 -10.96
N VAL A 45 -0.66 -4.04 -9.77
CA VAL A 45 0.41 -5.01 -9.48
C VAL A 45 -0.10 -6.44 -9.63
N LEU A 46 -1.25 -6.77 -9.06
CA LEU A 46 -1.85 -8.10 -9.19
C LEU A 46 -2.15 -8.45 -10.65
N ALA A 47 -2.67 -7.51 -11.43
CA ALA A 47 -2.91 -7.73 -12.87
C ALA A 47 -1.60 -8.02 -13.62
N ALA A 48 -0.51 -7.32 -13.30
CA ALA A 48 0.81 -7.56 -13.89
C ALA A 48 1.39 -8.93 -13.48
N LEU A 49 1.24 -9.33 -12.22
CA LEU A 49 1.66 -10.64 -11.73
C LEU A 49 0.89 -11.78 -12.42
N MET A 50 -0.44 -11.67 -12.51
CA MET A 50 -1.25 -12.67 -13.23
C MET A 50 -0.88 -12.76 -14.71
N GLU A 51 -0.53 -11.65 -15.36
CA GLU A 51 -0.07 -11.67 -16.75
C GLU A 51 1.32 -12.31 -16.87
N ALA A 52 2.22 -12.07 -15.91
CA ALA A 52 3.53 -12.74 -15.86
C ALA A 52 3.37 -14.26 -15.70
N ASP A 53 2.48 -14.73 -14.83
CA ASP A 53 2.14 -16.15 -14.69
C ASP A 53 1.64 -16.73 -16.02
N ARG A 54 0.75 -16.01 -16.70
CA ARG A 54 0.22 -16.43 -18.00
C ARG A 54 1.33 -16.51 -19.07
N ILE A 55 2.27 -15.57 -19.06
CA ILE A 55 3.43 -15.60 -19.96
C ILE A 55 4.29 -16.80 -19.67
N ALA A 56 4.55 -17.12 -18.42
CA ALA A 56 5.33 -18.29 -18.01
C ALA A 56 4.69 -19.62 -18.45
N LEU A 57 3.36 -19.69 -18.52
CA LEU A 57 2.63 -20.88 -18.94
C LEU A 57 2.43 -20.98 -20.46
N CYS A 58 2.14 -19.84 -21.11
CA CYS A 58 1.66 -19.80 -22.50
C CYS A 58 2.70 -19.22 -23.47
N GLY A 59 3.82 -18.69 -22.98
CA GLY A 59 4.73 -17.87 -23.78
C GLY A 59 4.23 -16.45 -24.00
N ALA A 60 5.07 -15.61 -24.60
CA ALA A 60 4.73 -14.23 -24.93
C ALA A 60 3.59 -14.17 -25.98
N LYS A 61 2.79 -13.10 -25.91
CA LYS A 61 1.68 -12.93 -26.85
C LYS A 61 2.19 -12.74 -28.28
N GLY A 62 1.72 -13.58 -29.21
CA GLY A 62 2.08 -13.51 -30.63
C GLY A 62 3.44 -14.11 -30.98
N VAL A 63 4.16 -14.68 -30.01
CA VAL A 63 5.43 -15.38 -30.25
C VAL A 63 5.20 -16.89 -30.13
N PRO A 64 5.53 -17.69 -31.17
CA PRO A 64 5.49 -19.14 -31.06
C PRO A 64 6.49 -19.64 -30.01
N ASP A 65 6.01 -20.47 -29.08
CA ASP A 65 6.83 -21.12 -28.06
C ASP A 65 6.58 -22.64 -28.11
N PRO A 66 7.55 -23.41 -28.55
CA PRO A 66 7.43 -24.89 -28.62
C PRO A 66 7.38 -25.54 -27.22
N GLN A 67 7.87 -24.85 -26.18
CA GLN A 67 7.89 -25.36 -24.81
C GLN A 67 6.70 -24.90 -23.97
N ARG A 68 5.75 -24.19 -24.55
CA ARG A 68 4.56 -23.74 -23.83
C ARG A 68 3.76 -24.92 -23.28
N ARG A 69 3.29 -24.78 -22.06
CA ARG A 69 2.46 -25.78 -21.38
C ARG A 69 0.96 -25.52 -21.53
N ALA A 70 0.61 -24.33 -22.01
CA ALA A 70 -0.77 -23.89 -22.11
C ALA A 70 -0.97 -22.94 -23.30
N THR A 71 -2.24 -22.73 -23.64
CA THR A 71 -2.69 -21.72 -24.59
C THR A 71 -3.45 -20.59 -23.87
N ARG A 72 -3.40 -19.38 -24.41
CA ARG A 72 -4.11 -18.22 -23.86
C ARG A 72 -5.61 -18.37 -24.03
N GLY A 73 -6.37 -18.41 -22.93
CA GLY A 73 -7.83 -18.64 -22.90
C GLY A 73 -8.71 -17.40 -22.74
N GLY A 74 -8.18 -16.20 -23.02
CA GLY A 74 -8.91 -14.95 -22.75
C GLY A 74 -8.84 -14.53 -21.27
N SER A 75 -9.93 -13.96 -20.72
CA SER A 75 -10.01 -13.58 -19.30
C SER A 75 -11.43 -13.77 -18.77
N THR A 76 -11.56 -13.95 -17.46
CA THR A 76 -12.85 -14.04 -16.77
C THR A 76 -12.95 -13.00 -15.66
N ALA A 77 -14.18 -12.56 -15.36
CA ALA A 77 -14.45 -11.72 -14.21
C ALA A 77 -14.28 -12.54 -12.92
N SER A 78 -13.57 -12.00 -11.96
CA SER A 78 -13.31 -12.61 -10.66
C SER A 78 -13.26 -11.53 -9.59
N GLN A 79 -13.14 -11.92 -8.34
CA GLN A 79 -13.02 -10.99 -7.21
C GLN A 79 -11.90 -11.46 -6.28
N VAL A 80 -11.22 -10.50 -5.68
CA VAL A 80 -10.22 -10.72 -4.62
C VAL A 80 -10.47 -9.73 -3.49
N VAL A 81 -9.88 -9.95 -2.34
CA VAL A 81 -9.89 -8.99 -1.23
C VAL A 81 -8.57 -8.24 -1.22
N LEU A 82 -8.62 -6.91 -1.23
CA LEU A 82 -7.47 -6.02 -1.08
C LEU A 82 -7.79 -4.97 -0.02
N GLY A 83 -7.03 -4.94 1.07
CA GLY A 83 -7.23 -3.99 2.16
C GLY A 83 -8.59 -4.14 2.83
N GLY A 84 -9.08 -5.36 2.97
CA GLY A 84 -10.40 -5.67 3.53
C GLY A 84 -11.56 -5.35 2.59
N GLN A 85 -11.31 -4.90 1.35
CA GLN A 85 -12.35 -4.57 0.38
C GLN A 85 -12.39 -5.61 -0.75
N ARG A 86 -13.60 -6.00 -1.16
CA ARG A 86 -13.81 -6.91 -2.28
C ARG A 86 -13.71 -6.15 -3.60
N ILE A 87 -12.70 -6.49 -4.39
CA ILE A 87 -12.33 -5.80 -5.63
C ILE A 87 -12.58 -6.72 -6.83
N ALA A 88 -13.23 -6.19 -7.85
CA ALA A 88 -13.40 -6.89 -9.12
C ALA A 88 -12.07 -6.89 -9.89
N VAL A 89 -11.66 -8.06 -10.37
CA VAL A 89 -10.45 -8.24 -11.19
C VAL A 89 -10.76 -9.03 -12.44
N ARG A 90 -10.00 -8.79 -13.48
CA ARG A 90 -10.04 -9.61 -14.70
C ARG A 90 -8.92 -10.64 -14.65
N ARG A 91 -9.27 -11.87 -14.29
CA ARG A 91 -8.33 -12.99 -14.23
C ARG A 91 -8.01 -13.50 -15.63
N PRO A 92 -6.75 -13.45 -16.10
CA PRO A 92 -6.33 -14.11 -17.34
C PRO A 92 -6.52 -15.63 -17.22
N ARG A 93 -6.79 -16.29 -18.34
CA ARG A 93 -6.96 -17.75 -18.37
C ARG A 93 -5.85 -18.39 -19.18
N ALA A 94 -5.34 -19.49 -18.68
CA ALA A 94 -4.39 -20.40 -19.35
C ALA A 94 -5.05 -21.78 -19.46
N ARG A 95 -5.16 -22.31 -20.68
CA ARG A 95 -5.70 -23.66 -20.92
C ARG A 95 -4.55 -24.62 -21.19
N SER A 96 -4.47 -25.68 -20.41
CA SER A 96 -3.54 -26.78 -20.67
C SER A 96 -3.71 -27.31 -22.09
N LEU A 97 -2.64 -27.85 -22.63
CA LEU A 97 -2.69 -28.57 -23.91
C LEU A 97 -3.41 -29.91 -23.75
N ASP A 98 -3.36 -30.51 -22.55
CA ASP A 98 -3.82 -31.88 -22.29
C ASP A 98 -5.06 -31.95 -21.39
N ALA A 99 -5.25 -31.02 -20.45
CA ALA A 99 -6.26 -31.14 -19.41
C ALA A 99 -6.74 -29.78 -18.82
N GLY A 100 -7.75 -29.19 -19.38
CA GLY A 100 -8.53 -28.15 -18.71
C GLY A 100 -7.80 -26.81 -18.52
N GLU A 101 -8.24 -26.04 -17.54
CA GLU A 101 -7.71 -24.71 -17.21
C GLU A 101 -6.60 -24.84 -16.15
N LEU A 102 -5.47 -24.17 -16.38
CA LEU A 102 -4.40 -24.06 -15.40
C LEU A 102 -4.64 -22.84 -14.49
N SER A 103 -4.36 -23.04 -13.22
CA SER A 103 -4.43 -21.95 -12.27
C SER A 103 -3.23 -20.99 -12.41
N LEU A 104 -3.41 -19.77 -11.97
CA LEU A 104 -2.36 -18.76 -11.89
C LEU A 104 -1.95 -18.60 -10.43
N PRO A 105 -0.70 -18.88 -10.05
CA PRO A 105 -0.25 -18.80 -8.66
C PRO A 105 -0.53 -17.45 -8.00
N SER A 106 -0.33 -16.35 -8.73
CA SER A 106 -0.62 -15.00 -8.23
C SER A 106 -2.10 -14.79 -7.90
N PHE A 107 -3.00 -15.37 -8.71
CA PHE A 107 -4.43 -15.29 -8.43
C PHE A 107 -4.81 -16.15 -7.23
N GLU A 108 -4.29 -17.37 -7.12
CA GLU A 108 -4.54 -18.23 -5.96
C GLU A 108 -4.06 -17.61 -4.67
N TRP A 109 -2.87 -17.01 -4.69
CA TRP A 109 -2.36 -16.28 -3.54
C TRP A 109 -3.30 -15.13 -3.15
N ALA A 110 -3.71 -14.27 -4.08
CA ALA A 110 -4.59 -13.14 -3.81
C ALA A 110 -6.04 -13.55 -3.46
N ALA A 111 -6.48 -14.74 -3.88
CA ALA A 111 -7.79 -15.29 -3.54
C ALA A 111 -7.84 -15.88 -2.11
N ASN A 112 -6.71 -16.37 -1.62
CA ASN A 112 -6.60 -17.03 -0.31
C ASN A 112 -6.05 -16.12 0.79
N ALA A 113 -5.40 -15.02 0.45
CA ALA A 113 -4.85 -14.05 1.39
C ALA A 113 -5.15 -12.63 0.89
N ASP A 114 -5.36 -11.70 1.82
CA ASP A 114 -5.44 -10.27 1.48
C ASP A 114 -4.01 -9.71 1.39
N PRO A 115 -3.50 -9.37 0.19
CA PRO A 115 -2.16 -8.79 0.05
C PRO A 115 -1.96 -7.45 0.75
N LEU A 116 -3.07 -6.76 1.05
CA LEU A 116 -3.11 -5.51 1.81
C LEU A 116 -3.82 -5.76 3.14
N ASP A 117 -3.43 -6.78 3.87
CA ASP A 117 -4.02 -7.15 5.14
C ASP A 117 -3.93 -6.02 6.20
N ALA A 118 -4.57 -6.23 7.34
CA ALA A 118 -4.61 -5.22 8.40
C ALA A 118 -3.22 -4.82 8.91
N ALA A 119 -2.25 -5.76 8.93
CA ALA A 119 -0.88 -5.48 9.34
C ALA A 119 -0.15 -4.61 8.32
N THR A 120 -0.25 -4.97 7.02
CA THR A 120 0.27 -4.17 5.91
C THR A 120 -0.35 -2.78 5.88
N MET A 121 -1.68 -2.68 6.03
CA MET A 121 -2.37 -1.40 6.07
C MET A 121 -2.00 -0.56 7.30
N ALA A 122 -1.80 -1.20 8.46
CA ALA A 122 -1.31 -0.51 9.65
C ALA A 122 0.12 0.01 9.47
N ALA A 123 1.00 -0.76 8.82
CA ALA A 123 2.36 -0.35 8.49
C ALA A 123 2.37 0.86 7.53
N ILE A 124 1.56 0.82 6.48
CA ILE A 124 1.39 1.93 5.54
C ILE A 124 0.84 3.18 6.25
N ALA A 125 -0.22 3.03 7.06
CA ALA A 125 -0.81 4.13 7.82
C ALA A 125 0.13 4.71 8.87
N ALA A 126 1.01 3.90 9.47
CA ALA A 126 2.01 4.34 10.43
C ALA A 126 3.18 5.05 9.77
N GLY A 127 3.53 4.70 8.54
CA GLY A 127 4.49 5.46 7.71
C GLY A 127 4.00 6.88 7.42
N VAL A 128 2.68 7.13 7.46
CA VAL A 128 2.07 8.48 7.39
C VAL A 128 2.06 9.17 8.76
N SER A 129 2.22 8.42 9.86
CA SER A 129 2.25 8.95 11.23
C SER A 129 3.61 8.68 11.88
N THR A 130 4.47 9.68 11.93
CA THR A 130 5.82 9.57 12.54
C THR A 130 5.82 9.06 13.98
N ARG A 131 4.73 9.22 14.72
CA ARG A 131 4.59 8.74 16.11
C ARG A 131 4.41 7.22 16.25
N ARG A 132 3.95 6.53 15.21
CA ARG A 132 3.69 5.08 15.22
C ARG A 132 4.67 4.28 14.38
N TYR A 133 5.61 4.95 13.72
CA TYR A 133 6.57 4.29 12.82
C TYR A 133 7.37 3.19 13.53
N ALA A 134 7.83 3.44 14.75
CA ALA A 134 8.60 2.47 15.52
C ALA A 134 7.84 1.17 15.85
N SER A 135 6.50 1.23 15.97
CA SER A 135 5.68 0.06 16.31
C SER A 135 5.42 -0.89 15.13
N THR A 136 5.73 -0.46 13.91
CA THR A 136 5.51 -1.22 12.68
C THR A 136 6.80 -1.78 12.09
N GLN A 137 7.95 -1.41 12.67
CA GLN A 137 9.23 -1.96 12.25
C GLN A 137 9.37 -3.39 12.78
N GLU A 138 9.74 -4.30 11.90
CA GLU A 138 10.20 -5.61 12.33
C GLU A 138 11.43 -5.45 13.23
N PRO A 139 11.57 -6.27 14.30
CA PRO A 139 12.74 -6.21 15.17
C PRO A 139 13.99 -6.50 14.33
N VAL A 140 14.92 -5.55 14.34
CA VAL A 140 16.21 -5.71 13.64
C VAL A 140 16.93 -6.92 14.21
N PRO A 141 17.32 -7.92 13.38
CA PRO A 141 18.08 -9.07 13.84
C PRO A 141 19.31 -8.62 14.64
N ALA A 142 19.64 -9.33 15.71
CA ALA A 142 20.73 -8.97 16.63
C ALA A 142 22.09 -8.73 15.93
N ALA A 143 22.31 -9.39 14.77
CA ALA A 143 23.50 -9.22 13.93
C ALA A 143 23.60 -7.82 13.28
N HIS A 144 22.51 -7.08 13.17
CA HIS A 144 22.43 -5.77 12.52
C HIS A 144 22.09 -4.62 13.48
N GLN A 145 22.02 -4.91 14.79
CA GLN A 145 21.82 -3.84 15.78
C GLN A 145 23.11 -3.01 15.90
N PRO A 146 23.03 -1.67 15.78
CA PRO A 146 24.19 -0.83 15.98
C PRO A 146 24.69 -1.03 17.42
N ARG A 147 25.98 -1.39 17.59
CA ARG A 147 26.60 -1.45 18.91
C ARG A 147 26.50 -0.08 19.51
N ALA A 148 25.91 0.01 20.69
CA ALA A 148 25.87 1.24 21.45
C ALA A 148 27.33 1.74 21.63
N ALA A 149 27.62 2.92 21.06
CA ALA A 149 28.91 3.55 21.29
C ALA A 149 29.02 3.86 22.78
N SER A 150 29.91 3.16 23.44
CA SER A 150 30.28 3.43 24.84
C SER A 150 30.80 4.87 24.89
N LYS A 151 30.11 5.75 25.60
CA LYS A 151 30.63 7.07 25.94
C LYS A 151 31.74 6.86 26.94
N SER A 152 32.96 7.14 26.51
CA SER A 152 34.13 7.38 27.39
C SER A 152 33.98 8.73 28.04
#